data_788316ee68343dd9c6d2ff852c94214c
#
_entry.id   788316ee68343dd9c6d2ff852c94214c
#
_cell.length_a   1.000
_cell.length_b   1.000
_cell.length_c   1.000
_cell.angle_alpha   90.00
_cell.angle_beta   90.00
_cell.angle_gamma   90.00
#
_symmetry.space_group_name_H-M   'P 1'
#
loop_
_entity.id
_entity.type
_entity.pdbx_description
1 polymer ?
#
loop_
_entity_poly.entity_id
_entity_poly.type
_entity_poly.pdbx_seq_one_letter_code
_entity_poly.pdbx_strand_id
1 'polypeptide(L)'
;MLNLLNTEFYKLFHSRYFWGIVAFNLFLSSVLLLDSIGETSSLFFASLYNVPILFFLAIVFSALFVGNDFGQRTLQSYIIAGHNRGQILLAKLVAYQIACMTILALPLLVHGLIGGICFKESFVSVSGNLYTVLAVLVSLFAMCLLPFFFAFLFRDIGKTLAVPMVLFFLMIFLMNGDQALFISRICQWDSSD
;
A
#
# COMPACT_ATOMS: atom_id res chain seq x y z
N MET A 1 -21.57 16.70 2.56
CA MET A 1 -20.57 15.63 2.56
C MET A 1 -20.18 15.20 1.13
N LEU A 2 -21.12 14.98 0.22
CA LEU A 2 -20.83 14.60 -1.18
C LEU A 2 -19.96 15.63 -1.92
N ASN A 3 -20.24 16.93 -1.77
CA ASN A 3 -19.44 17.97 -2.42
C ASN A 3 -17.98 17.99 -1.93
N LEU A 4 -17.76 17.72 -0.64
CA LEU A 4 -16.42 17.64 -0.07
C LEU A 4 -15.67 16.42 -0.60
N LEU A 5 -16.35 15.28 -0.71
CA LEU A 5 -15.80 14.06 -1.29
C LEU A 5 -15.42 14.27 -2.76
N ASN A 6 -16.29 14.88 -3.55
CA ASN A 6 -16.01 15.20 -4.95
C ASN A 6 -14.79 16.12 -5.10
N THR A 7 -14.63 17.09 -4.20
CA THR A 7 -13.46 17.98 -4.19
C THR A 7 -12.17 17.20 -3.91
N GLU A 8 -12.17 16.29 -2.93
CA GLU A 8 -11.00 15.47 -2.61
C GLU A 8 -10.65 14.50 -3.77
N PHE A 9 -11.66 13.90 -4.42
CA PHE A 9 -11.41 13.07 -5.62
C PHE A 9 -10.90 13.89 -6.79
N TYR A 10 -11.47 15.05 -7.05
CA TYR A 10 -10.98 15.92 -8.12
C TYR A 10 -9.51 16.29 -7.88
N LYS A 11 -9.16 16.68 -6.65
CA LYS A 11 -7.79 16.98 -6.23
C LYS A 11 -6.87 15.78 -6.44
N LEU A 12 -7.33 14.58 -6.07
CA LEU A 12 -6.59 13.33 -6.23
C LEU A 12 -6.25 13.09 -7.71
N PHE A 13 -7.25 13.04 -8.58
CA PHE A 13 -7.07 12.69 -9.99
C PHE A 13 -6.29 13.75 -10.79
N HIS A 14 -6.34 15.02 -10.37
CA HIS A 14 -5.56 16.10 -10.98
C HIS A 14 -4.15 16.26 -10.38
N SER A 15 -3.80 15.52 -9.33
CA SER A 15 -2.49 15.60 -8.72
C SER A 15 -1.44 14.84 -9.54
N ARG A 16 -0.36 15.53 -9.94
CA ARG A 16 0.74 14.92 -10.69
C ARG A 16 1.48 13.86 -9.88
N TYR A 17 1.57 14.04 -8.56
CA TYR A 17 2.24 13.09 -7.67
C TYR A 17 1.48 11.77 -7.54
N PHE A 18 0.14 11.78 -7.61
CA PHE A 18 -0.65 10.54 -7.60
C PHE A 18 -0.31 9.65 -8.80
N TRP A 19 -0.37 10.19 -10.00
CA TRP A 19 -0.05 9.47 -11.22
C TRP A 19 1.43 9.07 -11.28
N GLY A 20 2.34 9.92 -10.75
CA GLY A 20 3.76 9.61 -10.63
C GLY A 20 3.99 8.38 -9.73
N ILE A 21 3.34 8.31 -8.57
CA ILE A 21 3.44 7.16 -7.67
C ILE A 21 2.83 5.89 -8.29
N VAL A 22 1.68 6.00 -8.97
CA VAL A 22 1.05 4.86 -9.66
C VAL A 22 1.98 4.30 -10.73
N ALA A 23 2.54 5.16 -11.59
CA ALA A 23 3.47 4.73 -12.65
C ALA A 23 4.75 4.13 -12.06
N PHE A 24 5.31 4.74 -11.02
CA PHE A 24 6.50 4.25 -10.34
C PHE A 24 6.25 2.90 -9.66
N ASN A 25 5.07 2.73 -9.02
CA ASN A 25 4.69 1.46 -8.42
C ASN A 25 4.58 0.33 -9.47
N LEU A 26 3.96 0.62 -10.60
CA LEU A 26 3.84 -0.34 -11.69
C LEU A 26 5.23 -0.73 -12.23
N PHE A 27 6.11 0.24 -12.43
CA PHE A 27 7.48 0.00 -12.86
C PHE A 27 8.25 -0.86 -11.85
N LEU A 28 8.23 -0.48 -10.58
CA LEU A 28 8.93 -1.19 -9.51
C LEU A 28 8.40 -2.62 -9.33
N SER A 29 7.08 -2.80 -9.37
CA SER A 29 6.45 -4.11 -9.30
C SER A 29 6.86 -5.00 -10.48
N SER A 30 6.99 -4.43 -11.69
CA SER A 30 7.46 -5.16 -12.86
C SER A 30 8.92 -5.57 -12.74
N VAL A 31 9.77 -4.72 -12.15
CA VAL A 31 11.19 -5.07 -11.88
C VAL A 31 11.29 -6.19 -10.86
N LEU A 32 10.53 -6.13 -9.76
CA LEU A 32 10.51 -7.18 -8.73
C LEU A 32 9.99 -8.52 -9.27
N LEU A 33 9.11 -8.49 -10.28
CA LEU A 33 8.66 -9.70 -10.96
C LEU A 33 9.80 -10.41 -11.70
N LEU A 34 10.77 -9.70 -12.25
CA LEU A 34 11.91 -10.30 -12.95
C LEU A 34 12.76 -11.17 -12.00
N ASP A 35 12.85 -10.76 -10.74
CA ASP A 35 13.56 -11.52 -9.69
C ASP A 35 12.81 -12.80 -9.27
N SER A 36 11.48 -12.80 -9.40
CA SER A 36 10.61 -13.92 -9.03
C SER A 36 10.39 -14.94 -10.14
N ILE A 37 11.02 -14.76 -11.31
CA ILE A 37 10.89 -15.67 -12.45
C ILE A 37 11.53 -17.03 -12.10
N GLY A 38 10.71 -18.07 -12.05
CA GLY A 38 11.11 -19.45 -11.74
C GLY A 38 10.71 -19.95 -10.36
N GLU A 39 10.33 -19.09 -9.44
CA GLU A 39 9.88 -19.50 -8.09
C GLU A 39 8.36 -19.70 -8.00
N THR A 40 7.59 -19.03 -8.84
CA THR A 40 6.13 -19.07 -8.80
C THR A 40 5.52 -19.52 -10.12
N SER A 41 4.41 -20.26 -10.04
CA SER A 41 3.70 -20.80 -11.20
C SER A 41 2.82 -19.78 -11.92
N SER A 42 2.61 -18.56 -11.35
CA SER A 42 1.78 -17.52 -11.96
C SER A 42 2.26 -16.11 -11.63
N LEU A 43 2.19 -15.22 -12.62
CA LEU A 43 2.56 -13.79 -12.49
C LEU A 43 1.69 -13.06 -11.47
N PHE A 44 0.43 -13.45 -11.33
CA PHE A 44 -0.47 -12.85 -10.35
C PHE A 44 0.00 -13.11 -8.92
N PHE A 45 0.35 -14.36 -8.57
CA PHE A 45 0.82 -14.70 -7.23
C PHE A 45 2.20 -14.11 -6.93
N ALA A 46 3.10 -14.08 -7.91
CA ALA A 46 4.39 -13.39 -7.78
C ALA A 46 4.20 -11.89 -7.48
N SER A 47 3.30 -11.23 -8.20
CA SER A 47 2.97 -9.82 -7.94
C SER A 47 2.32 -9.63 -6.57
N LEU A 48 1.46 -10.55 -6.13
CA LEU A 48 0.82 -10.52 -4.81
C LEU A 48 1.85 -10.61 -3.68
N TYR A 49 2.87 -11.46 -3.84
CA TYR A 49 3.95 -11.61 -2.86
C TYR A 49 4.76 -10.32 -2.67
N ASN A 50 4.92 -9.54 -3.74
CA ASN A 50 5.68 -8.28 -3.70
C ASN A 50 4.90 -7.09 -3.11
N VAL A 51 3.58 -7.19 -2.96
CA VAL A 51 2.75 -6.07 -2.46
C VAL A 51 3.18 -5.54 -1.09
N PRO A 52 3.54 -6.35 -0.08
CA PRO A 52 4.00 -5.83 1.21
C PRO A 52 5.23 -4.91 1.09
N ILE A 53 6.16 -5.22 0.18
CA ILE A 53 7.35 -4.38 -0.04
C ILE A 53 6.93 -3.03 -0.64
N LEU A 54 5.96 -3.04 -1.54
CA LEU A 54 5.46 -1.83 -2.20
C LEU A 54 4.63 -0.92 -1.29
N PHE A 55 4.30 -1.38 -0.09
CA PHE A 55 3.54 -0.61 0.90
C PHE A 55 4.21 0.72 1.28
N PHE A 56 5.55 0.81 1.20
CA PHE A 56 6.25 2.07 1.45
C PHE A 56 5.76 3.21 0.55
N LEU A 57 5.26 2.91 -0.66
CA LEU A 57 4.68 3.92 -1.56
C LEU A 57 3.38 4.50 -1.02
N ALA A 58 2.57 3.69 -0.31
CA ALA A 58 1.39 4.19 0.38
C ALA A 58 1.76 5.14 1.54
N ILE A 59 2.90 4.91 2.21
CA ILE A 59 3.44 5.82 3.24
C ILE A 59 3.85 7.15 2.60
N VAL A 60 4.58 7.12 1.49
CA VAL A 60 4.97 8.33 0.74
C VAL A 60 3.72 9.08 0.26
N PHE A 61 2.74 8.36 -0.27
CA PHE A 61 1.49 8.96 -0.71
C PHE A 61 0.72 9.63 0.44
N SER A 62 0.69 9.02 1.62
CA SER A 62 0.09 9.59 2.84
C SER A 62 0.73 10.95 3.21
N ALA A 63 2.05 11.02 3.20
CA ALA A 63 2.77 12.25 3.49
C ALA A 63 2.48 13.35 2.46
N LEU A 64 2.40 13.01 1.18
CA LEU A 64 2.13 13.97 0.10
C LEU A 64 0.66 14.39 0.04
N PHE A 65 -0.28 13.48 0.27
CA PHE A 65 -1.70 13.75 0.14
C PHE A 65 -2.31 14.37 1.41
N VAL A 66 -1.97 13.83 2.57
CA VAL A 66 -2.53 14.27 3.85
C VAL A 66 -1.59 15.27 4.54
N GLY A 67 -0.30 14.96 4.62
CA GLY A 67 0.70 15.79 5.29
C GLY A 67 0.80 17.19 4.65
N ASN A 68 0.78 17.26 3.31
CA ASN A 68 0.84 18.54 2.58
C ASN A 68 -0.37 19.45 2.89
N ASP A 69 -1.56 18.90 3.13
CA ASP A 69 -2.73 19.70 3.48
C ASP A 69 -2.63 20.38 4.84
N PHE A 70 -1.91 19.79 5.78
CA PHE A 70 -1.57 20.44 7.04
C PHE A 70 -0.56 21.56 6.82
N GLY A 71 0.45 21.35 5.98
CA GLY A 71 1.43 22.37 5.63
C GLY A 71 0.81 23.59 4.93
N GLN A 72 -0.11 23.35 4.02
CA GLN A 72 -0.80 24.41 3.25
C GLN A 72 -2.02 25.01 3.98
N ARG A 73 -2.35 24.55 5.21
CA ARG A 73 -3.50 24.99 6.01
C ARG A 73 -4.86 24.82 5.31
N THR A 74 -4.95 23.95 4.30
CA THR A 74 -6.21 23.72 3.55
C THR A 74 -7.32 23.17 4.44
N LEU A 75 -6.98 22.38 5.47
CA LEU A 75 -7.93 21.89 6.46
C LEU A 75 -8.58 23.03 7.26
N GLN A 76 -7.84 24.11 7.52
CA GLN A 76 -8.38 25.28 8.23
C GLN A 76 -9.40 26.02 7.36
N SER A 77 -9.15 26.12 6.05
CA SER A 77 -10.09 26.77 5.14
C SER A 77 -11.43 26.03 5.04
N TYR A 78 -11.44 24.69 5.09
CA TYR A 78 -12.68 23.90 5.14
C TYR A 78 -13.48 24.14 6.43
N ILE A 79 -12.79 24.30 7.57
CA ILE A 79 -13.44 24.60 8.86
C ILE A 79 -14.05 26.01 8.84
N ILE A 80 -13.34 26.99 8.29
CA ILE A 80 -13.83 28.36 8.12
C ILE A 80 -15.06 28.40 7.20
N ALA A 81 -15.10 27.55 6.17
CA ALA A 81 -16.25 27.38 5.28
C ALA A 81 -17.46 26.68 5.94
N GLY A 82 -17.39 26.35 7.24
CA GLY A 82 -18.51 25.81 8.01
C GLY A 82 -18.64 24.27 7.96
N HIS A 83 -17.65 23.55 7.44
CA HIS A 83 -17.69 22.08 7.43
C HIS A 83 -17.28 21.49 8.78
N ASN A 84 -18.00 20.46 9.22
CA ASN A 84 -17.67 19.74 10.44
C ASN A 84 -16.33 18.98 10.30
N ARG A 85 -15.49 19.02 11.33
CA ARG A 85 -14.17 18.36 11.35
C ARG A 85 -14.25 16.87 11.05
N GLY A 86 -15.29 16.17 11.55
CA GLY A 86 -15.52 14.75 11.28
C GLY A 86 -15.83 14.46 9.80
N GLN A 87 -16.60 15.33 9.14
CA GLN A 87 -16.91 15.19 7.72
C GLN A 87 -15.68 15.40 6.83
N ILE A 88 -14.80 16.33 7.20
CA ILE A 88 -13.54 16.58 6.51
C ILE A 88 -12.63 15.36 6.64
N LEU A 89 -12.48 14.82 7.88
CA LEU A 89 -11.69 13.63 8.16
C LEU A 89 -12.19 12.41 7.35
N LEU A 90 -13.49 12.14 7.38
CA LEU A 90 -14.09 11.01 6.67
C LEU A 90 -13.94 11.13 5.16
N ALA A 91 -14.20 12.30 4.58
CA ALA A 91 -14.03 12.51 3.14
C ALA A 91 -12.58 12.29 2.71
N LYS A 92 -11.63 12.77 3.50
CA LYS A 92 -10.20 12.59 3.26
C LYS A 92 -9.75 11.15 3.44
N LEU A 93 -10.26 10.46 4.48
CA LEU A 93 -9.98 9.03 4.71
C LEU A 93 -10.45 8.18 3.52
N VAL A 94 -11.68 8.39 3.06
CA VAL A 94 -12.24 7.64 1.93
C VAL A 94 -11.45 7.88 0.64
N ALA A 95 -11.15 9.14 0.32
CA ALA A 95 -10.36 9.48 -0.87
C ALA A 95 -8.95 8.88 -0.79
N TYR A 96 -8.29 8.98 0.36
CA TYR A 96 -6.97 8.39 0.60
C TYR A 96 -6.99 6.87 0.47
N GLN A 97 -7.97 6.20 1.08
CA GLN A 97 -8.06 4.75 1.07
C GLN A 97 -8.27 4.20 -0.34
N ILE A 98 -9.15 4.82 -1.13
CA ILE A 98 -9.38 4.46 -2.54
C ILE A 98 -8.11 4.67 -3.35
N ALA A 99 -7.39 5.77 -3.13
CA ALA A 99 -6.11 6.02 -3.81
C ALA A 99 -5.05 4.96 -3.47
N CYS A 100 -4.87 4.61 -2.19
CA CYS A 100 -3.93 3.57 -1.77
C CYS A 100 -4.28 2.21 -2.37
N MET A 101 -5.57 1.83 -2.34
CA MET A 101 -6.02 0.58 -2.96
C MET A 101 -5.78 0.60 -4.47
N THR A 102 -5.98 1.73 -5.14
CA THR A 102 -5.68 1.86 -6.57
C THR A 102 -4.18 1.72 -6.84
N ILE A 103 -3.31 2.38 -6.06
CA ILE A 103 -1.85 2.29 -6.20
C ILE A 103 -1.39 0.84 -6.06
N LEU A 104 -1.86 0.12 -5.04
CA LEU A 104 -1.38 -1.22 -4.72
C LEU A 104 -2.06 -2.33 -5.55
N ALA A 105 -3.33 -2.17 -5.90
CA ALA A 105 -4.06 -3.16 -6.68
C ALA A 105 -3.80 -3.09 -8.19
N LEU A 106 -3.43 -1.92 -8.73
CA LEU A 106 -3.23 -1.73 -10.16
C LEU A 106 -2.14 -2.66 -10.75
N PRO A 107 -0.95 -2.82 -10.12
CA PRO A 107 0.04 -3.79 -10.60
C PRO A 107 -0.49 -5.22 -10.60
N LEU A 108 -1.27 -5.62 -9.58
CA LEU A 108 -1.87 -6.96 -9.50
C LEU A 108 -2.80 -7.23 -10.69
N LEU A 109 -3.63 -6.23 -11.03
CA LEU A 109 -4.55 -6.33 -12.17
C LEU A 109 -3.79 -6.43 -13.49
N VAL A 110 -2.78 -5.56 -13.69
CA VAL A 110 -1.99 -5.56 -14.93
C VAL A 110 -1.23 -6.87 -15.12
N HIS A 111 -0.53 -7.33 -14.09
CA HIS A 111 0.23 -8.57 -14.17
C HIS A 111 -0.66 -9.82 -14.28
N GLY A 112 -1.82 -9.83 -13.59
CA GLY A 112 -2.80 -10.88 -13.73
C GLY A 112 -3.38 -10.97 -15.14
N LEU A 113 -3.69 -9.83 -15.77
CA LEU A 113 -4.15 -9.78 -17.16
C LEU A 113 -3.08 -10.24 -18.14
N ILE A 114 -1.82 -9.81 -17.97
CA ILE A 114 -0.70 -10.26 -18.81
C ILE A 114 -0.49 -11.77 -18.66
N GLY A 115 -0.49 -12.30 -17.43
CA GLY A 115 -0.38 -13.73 -17.17
C GLY A 115 -1.47 -14.56 -17.87
N GLY A 116 -2.73 -14.13 -17.73
CA GLY A 116 -3.86 -14.80 -18.34
C GLY A 116 -3.87 -14.76 -19.88
N ILE A 117 -3.52 -13.61 -20.48
CA ILE A 117 -3.57 -13.42 -21.93
C ILE A 117 -2.32 -13.96 -22.62
N CYS A 118 -1.13 -13.62 -22.13
CA CYS A 118 0.15 -13.95 -22.79
C CYS A 118 0.64 -15.35 -22.47
N PHE A 119 0.49 -15.80 -21.22
CA PHE A 119 1.04 -17.08 -20.75
C PHE A 119 -0.01 -18.17 -20.60
N LYS A 120 -1.30 -17.87 -20.86
CA LYS A 120 -2.42 -18.81 -20.71
C LYS A 120 -2.43 -19.51 -19.35
N GLU A 121 -1.98 -18.79 -18.32
CA GLU A 121 -1.99 -19.29 -16.96
C GLU A 121 -3.42 -19.68 -16.58
N SER A 122 -3.64 -20.94 -16.27
CA SER A 122 -4.92 -21.38 -15.72
C SER A 122 -5.07 -20.77 -14.34
N PHE A 123 -6.08 -19.94 -14.13
CA PHE A 123 -6.49 -19.54 -12.78
C PHE A 123 -6.92 -20.80 -12.02
N VAL A 124 -5.93 -21.44 -11.37
CA VAL A 124 -6.12 -22.69 -10.66
C VAL A 124 -7.13 -22.46 -9.54
N SER A 125 -8.21 -23.25 -9.58
CA SER A 125 -9.25 -23.35 -8.55
C SER A 125 -9.70 -22.03 -7.91
N VAL A 126 -10.73 -21.42 -8.46
CA VAL A 126 -11.28 -20.11 -8.07
C VAL A 126 -11.59 -19.99 -6.55
N SER A 127 -11.96 -21.07 -5.87
CA SER A 127 -12.38 -21.00 -4.46
C SER A 127 -11.22 -20.80 -3.48
N GLY A 128 -10.10 -21.53 -3.62
CA GLY A 128 -8.95 -21.38 -2.72
C GLY A 128 -8.22 -20.05 -2.92
N ASN A 129 -8.13 -19.60 -4.18
CA ASN A 129 -7.47 -18.34 -4.53
C ASN A 129 -8.30 -17.11 -4.10
N LEU A 130 -9.65 -17.21 -4.06
CA LEU A 130 -10.51 -16.11 -3.64
C LEU A 130 -10.28 -15.74 -2.18
N TYR A 131 -10.15 -16.72 -1.28
CA TYR A 131 -9.85 -16.45 0.14
C TYR A 131 -8.51 -15.75 0.32
N THR A 132 -7.48 -16.17 -0.40
CA THR A 132 -6.15 -15.55 -0.34
C THR A 132 -6.20 -14.10 -0.83
N VAL A 133 -6.85 -13.86 -1.98
CA VAL A 133 -7.01 -12.49 -2.53
C VAL A 133 -7.78 -11.59 -1.57
N LEU A 134 -8.91 -12.08 -1.01
CA LEU A 134 -9.69 -11.32 -0.04
C LEU A 134 -8.89 -11.02 1.23
N ALA A 135 -8.17 -12.01 1.77
CA ALA A 135 -7.33 -11.82 2.95
C ALA A 135 -6.26 -10.75 2.71
N VAL A 136 -5.59 -10.79 1.55
CA VAL A 136 -4.58 -9.78 1.18
C VAL A 136 -5.21 -8.40 1.02
N LEU A 137 -6.35 -8.27 0.33
CA LEU A 137 -7.04 -6.99 0.17
C LEU A 137 -7.47 -6.39 1.52
N VAL A 138 -8.00 -7.20 2.43
CA VAL A 138 -8.37 -6.77 3.79
C VAL A 138 -7.13 -6.34 4.58
N SER A 139 -6.04 -7.11 4.51
CA SER A 139 -4.76 -6.75 5.14
C SER A 139 -4.23 -5.43 4.60
N LEU A 140 -4.22 -5.24 3.28
CA LEU A 140 -3.78 -3.99 2.65
C LEU A 140 -4.64 -2.80 3.08
N PHE A 141 -5.95 -3.00 3.12
CA PHE A 141 -6.88 -1.99 3.60
C PHE A 141 -6.56 -1.57 5.03
N ALA A 142 -6.34 -2.52 5.92
CA ALA A 142 -5.97 -2.26 7.31
C ALA A 142 -4.59 -1.59 7.43
N MET A 143 -3.59 -2.06 6.68
CA MET A 143 -2.25 -1.47 6.68
C MET A 143 -2.26 -0.02 6.19
N CYS A 144 -3.02 0.32 5.16
CA CYS A 144 -3.11 1.68 4.65
C CYS A 144 -3.74 2.69 5.64
N LEU A 145 -4.47 2.22 6.66
CA LEU A 145 -4.99 3.09 7.71
C LEU A 145 -3.89 3.64 8.63
N LEU A 146 -2.79 2.91 8.84
CA LEU A 146 -1.71 3.31 9.73
C LEU A 146 -1.01 4.61 9.28
N PRO A 147 -0.55 4.77 8.03
CA PRO A 147 0.06 6.02 7.58
C PRO A 147 -0.91 7.21 7.65
N PHE A 148 -2.19 6.98 7.37
CA PHE A 148 -3.22 8.01 7.50
C PHE A 148 -3.37 8.47 8.95
N PHE A 149 -3.42 7.54 9.89
CA PHE A 149 -3.47 7.86 11.32
C PHE A 149 -2.26 8.70 11.75
N PHE A 150 -1.05 8.31 11.36
CA PHE A 150 0.16 9.07 11.67
C PHE A 150 0.17 10.46 11.03
N ALA A 151 -0.40 10.62 9.82
CA ALA A 151 -0.50 11.91 9.16
C ALA A 151 -1.35 12.90 9.97
N PHE A 152 -2.47 12.44 10.56
CA PHE A 152 -3.30 13.26 11.42
C PHE A 152 -2.71 13.49 12.81
N LEU A 153 -1.92 12.54 13.32
CA LEU A 153 -1.27 12.67 14.62
C LEU A 153 -0.16 13.73 14.59
N PHE A 154 0.72 13.66 13.60
CA PHE A 154 1.92 14.53 13.55
C PHE A 154 1.67 15.86 12.84
N ARG A 155 0.73 15.94 11.93
CA ARG A 155 0.37 17.17 11.18
C ARG A 155 1.56 17.84 10.48
N ASP A 156 2.58 17.07 10.16
CA ASP A 156 3.82 17.49 9.53
C ASP A 156 4.23 16.45 8.48
N ILE A 157 4.63 16.91 7.29
CA ILE A 157 5.00 16.06 6.17
C ILE A 157 6.19 15.16 6.55
N GLY A 158 7.22 15.75 7.16
CA GLY A 158 8.47 15.04 7.51
C GLY A 158 8.22 13.92 8.51
N LYS A 159 7.49 14.20 9.59
CA LYS A 159 7.15 13.20 10.62
C LYS A 159 6.19 12.14 10.11
N THR A 160 5.23 12.52 9.26
CA THR A 160 4.28 11.60 8.62
C THR A 160 4.99 10.61 7.69
N LEU A 161 6.08 11.01 7.06
CA LEU A 161 6.91 10.14 6.24
C LEU A 161 7.84 9.27 7.10
N ALA A 162 8.59 9.90 8.01
CA ALA A 162 9.69 9.26 8.72
C ALA A 162 9.20 8.17 9.70
N VAL A 163 8.17 8.45 10.51
CA VAL A 163 7.75 7.52 11.56
C VAL A 163 7.18 6.21 11.00
N PRO A 164 6.20 6.22 10.07
CA PRO A 164 5.72 4.97 9.49
C PRO A 164 6.79 4.22 8.69
N MET A 165 7.73 4.95 8.06
CA MET A 165 8.83 4.34 7.30
C MET A 165 9.78 3.59 8.23
N VAL A 166 10.18 4.19 9.36
CA VAL A 166 11.02 3.53 10.35
C VAL A 166 10.32 2.30 10.92
N LEU A 167 9.04 2.42 11.27
CA LEU A 167 8.26 1.28 11.77
C LEU A 167 8.15 0.16 10.75
N PHE A 168 7.97 0.48 9.47
CA PHE A 168 7.90 -0.48 8.38
C PHE A 168 9.22 -1.25 8.22
N PHE A 169 10.35 -0.56 8.18
CA PHE A 169 11.66 -1.21 8.09
C PHE A 169 11.99 -2.03 9.34
N LEU A 170 11.63 -1.52 10.52
CA LEU A 170 11.81 -2.25 11.77
C LEU A 170 11.00 -3.55 11.78
N MET A 171 9.76 -3.51 11.28
CA MET A 171 8.92 -4.70 11.16
C MET A 171 9.52 -5.74 10.18
N ILE A 172 10.01 -5.30 9.02
CA ILE A 172 10.72 -6.18 8.08
C ILE A 172 11.96 -6.80 8.73
N PHE A 173 12.75 -6.00 9.44
CA PHE A 173 13.96 -6.46 10.11
C PHE A 173 13.65 -7.52 11.18
N LEU A 174 12.61 -7.30 11.99
CA LEU A 174 12.18 -8.27 13.01
C LEU A 174 11.70 -9.58 12.37
N MET A 175 10.89 -9.52 11.32
CA MET A 175 10.42 -10.72 10.62
C MET A 175 11.57 -11.54 10.02
N ASN A 176 12.56 -10.87 9.40
CA ASN A 176 13.75 -11.55 8.87
C ASN A 176 14.66 -12.08 9.99
N GLY A 177 14.74 -11.38 11.11
CA GLY A 177 15.50 -11.81 12.31
C GLY A 177 14.93 -13.10 12.90
N ASP A 178 13.61 -13.21 13.02
CA ASP A 178 12.96 -14.42 13.52
C ASP A 178 13.22 -15.64 12.61
N GLN A 179 13.19 -15.45 11.29
CA GLN A 179 13.52 -16.52 10.34
C GLN A 179 14.99 -16.98 10.49
N ALA A 180 15.93 -16.06 10.63
CA ALA A 180 17.33 -16.38 10.85
C ALA A 180 17.56 -17.14 12.15
N LEU A 181 16.91 -16.75 13.24
CA LEU A 181 16.98 -17.42 14.54
C LEU A 181 16.34 -18.82 14.50
N PHE A 182 15.24 -18.97 13.77
CA PHE A 182 14.57 -20.26 13.59
C PHE A 182 15.46 -21.25 12.84
N ILE A 183 16.09 -20.82 11.74
CA ILE A 183 17.03 -21.64 10.96
C ILE A 183 18.25 -22.03 11.80
N SER A 184 18.82 -21.11 12.59
CA SER A 184 19.95 -21.39 13.45
C SER A 184 19.62 -22.42 14.54
N ARG A 185 18.40 -22.41 15.09
CA ARG A 185 17.94 -23.44 16.03
C ARG A 185 17.78 -24.81 15.41
N ILE A 186 17.25 -24.89 14.20
CA ILE A 186 17.12 -26.16 13.47
C ILE A 186 18.50 -26.76 13.19
N CYS A 187 19.46 -25.97 12.70
CA CYS A 187 20.83 -26.42 12.44
C CYS A 187 21.54 -26.87 13.74
N GLN A 188 21.24 -26.27 14.88
CA GLN A 188 21.79 -26.73 16.17
C GLN A 188 21.21 -28.06 16.62
N TRP A 189 19.96 -28.35 16.35
CA TRP A 189 19.32 -29.64 16.65
C TRP A 189 19.92 -30.78 15.81
N ASP A 190 20.12 -30.55 14.51
CA ASP A 190 20.66 -31.52 13.58
C ASP A 190 22.16 -31.84 13.82
N SER A 191 22.88 -30.98 14.53
CA SER A 191 24.30 -31.20 14.88
C SER A 191 24.52 -31.88 16.25
N SER A 192 23.42 -32.14 17.00
CA SER A 192 23.48 -32.77 18.34
C SER A 192 23.10 -34.25 18.38
N ASP A 193 22.74 -34.85 17.24
CA ASP A 193 22.54 -36.27 16.99
C ASP A 193 23.74 -36.86 16.20
#